data_322317707f25b99e5f8dea7702375547
#
_entry.id   322317707f25b99e5f8dea7702375547
#
_cell.length_a   1.000
_cell.length_b   1.000
_cell.length_c   1.000
_cell.angle_alpha   90.00
_cell.angle_beta   90.00
_cell.angle_gamma   90.00
#
_symmetry.space_group_name_H-M   'P 1'
#
loop_
_entity.id
_entity.type
_entity.pdbx_description
1 polymer ?
#
loop_
_entity_poly.entity_id
_entity_poly.type
_entity_poly.pdbx_seq_one_letter_code
_entity_poly.pdbx_strand_id
1 'polypeptide(L)'
;YREIFEDFELLEVDYYGRDQHGPEGTIIQAQFQIAGTIFGCADSPITHEWGFTPAISIWIDCRTVTDLEHYFHALSEEGEVLMPLDNYGFSSRFGWVKDPYNVTWQLNHP
;
A
#
# COMPACT_ATOMS: atom_id res chain seq x y z
N TYR A 1 1.29 -2.72 -6.53
CA TYR A 1 2.41 -2.88 -5.58
C TYR A 1 3.49 -3.84 -6.09
N ARG A 2 3.14 -4.78 -6.95
CA ARG A 2 4.09 -5.75 -7.52
C ARG A 2 5.26 -5.06 -8.24
N GLU A 3 4.97 -3.99 -8.96
CA GLU A 3 5.98 -3.25 -9.72
C GLU A 3 6.85 -2.35 -8.85
N ILE A 4 6.38 -2.01 -7.66
CA ILE A 4 7.05 -1.09 -6.74
C ILE A 4 7.98 -1.84 -5.78
N PHE A 5 7.51 -2.95 -5.23
CA PHE A 5 8.25 -3.72 -4.23
C PHE A 5 8.86 -4.97 -4.85
N GLU A 6 10.18 -5.07 -4.81
CA GLU A 6 10.91 -6.21 -5.39
C GLU A 6 10.57 -7.53 -4.71
N ASP A 7 10.31 -7.49 -3.42
CA ASP A 7 9.99 -8.67 -2.62
C ASP A 7 8.48 -8.87 -2.43
N PHE A 8 7.69 -8.35 -3.36
CA PHE A 8 6.25 -8.63 -3.44
C PHE A 8 6.02 -10.06 -3.92
N GLU A 9 5.17 -10.80 -3.22
CA GLU A 9 4.74 -12.13 -3.62
C GLU A 9 3.24 -12.27 -3.46
N LEU A 10 2.56 -12.69 -4.52
CA LEU A 10 1.14 -13.01 -4.46
C LEU A 10 1.01 -14.45 -3.96
N LEU A 11 0.41 -14.63 -2.78
CA LEU A 11 0.32 -15.92 -2.12
C LEU A 11 -0.94 -16.68 -2.51
N GLU A 12 -2.09 -16.00 -2.50
CA GLU A 12 -3.38 -16.63 -2.77
C GLU A 12 -4.37 -15.60 -3.32
N VAL A 13 -5.21 -16.02 -4.27
CA VAL A 13 -6.30 -15.20 -4.80
C VAL A 13 -7.50 -16.08 -5.08
N ASP A 14 -8.67 -15.69 -4.54
CA ASP A 14 -9.96 -16.29 -4.86
C ASP A 14 -10.85 -15.25 -5.52
N TYR A 15 -11.45 -15.59 -6.65
CA TYR A 15 -12.32 -14.70 -7.40
C TYR A 15 -13.79 -15.11 -7.24
N TYR A 16 -14.69 -14.12 -7.27
CA TYR A 16 -16.11 -14.41 -7.39
C TYR A 16 -16.40 -15.00 -8.75
N GLY A 17 -17.16 -16.09 -8.74
CA GLY A 17 -17.67 -16.69 -9.95
C GLY A 17 -19.11 -16.23 -10.24
N ARG A 18 -19.72 -16.86 -11.22
CA ARG A 18 -21.12 -16.62 -11.57
C ARG A 18 -22.04 -17.04 -10.41
N ASP A 19 -23.08 -16.26 -10.15
CA ASP A 19 -24.11 -16.54 -9.14
C ASP A 19 -23.61 -16.51 -7.69
N GLN A 20 -22.48 -15.86 -7.43
CA GLN A 20 -22.00 -15.60 -6.08
C GLN A 20 -22.39 -14.19 -5.61
N HIS A 21 -22.09 -13.87 -4.33
CA HIS A 21 -22.52 -12.61 -3.71
C HIS A 21 -21.91 -11.35 -4.32
N GLY A 22 -20.75 -11.45 -4.95
CA GLY A 22 -20.07 -10.33 -5.57
C GLY A 22 -20.07 -10.44 -7.09
N PRO A 23 -19.74 -9.34 -7.79
CA PRO A 23 -19.61 -9.37 -9.25
C PRO A 23 -18.55 -10.37 -9.70
N GLU A 24 -18.86 -11.13 -10.76
CA GLU A 24 -17.93 -12.08 -11.35
C GLU A 24 -16.59 -11.41 -11.70
N GLY A 25 -15.48 -12.04 -11.34
CA GLY A 25 -14.14 -11.54 -11.59
C GLY A 25 -13.55 -10.62 -10.52
N THR A 26 -14.38 -10.18 -9.55
CA THR A 26 -13.86 -9.45 -8.39
C THR A 26 -13.29 -10.42 -7.36
N ILE A 27 -12.52 -9.92 -6.43
CA ILE A 27 -11.73 -10.74 -5.50
C ILE A 27 -12.52 -11.01 -4.24
N ILE A 28 -12.77 -12.30 -3.93
CA ILE A 28 -13.31 -12.72 -2.64
C ILE A 28 -12.28 -12.45 -1.55
N GLN A 29 -11.06 -12.94 -1.77
CA GLN A 29 -9.94 -12.80 -0.85
C GLN A 29 -8.65 -12.93 -1.62
N ALA A 30 -7.67 -12.13 -1.25
CA ALA A 30 -6.30 -12.30 -1.72
C ALA A 30 -5.32 -12.12 -0.56
N GLN A 31 -4.20 -12.79 -0.65
CA GLN A 31 -3.09 -12.61 0.27
C GLN A 31 -1.83 -12.33 -0.53
N PHE A 32 -1.08 -11.35 -0.10
CA PHE A 32 0.20 -11.03 -0.70
C PHE A 32 1.21 -10.67 0.39
N GLN A 33 2.47 -10.76 0.05
CA GLN A 33 3.57 -10.51 0.98
C GLN A 33 4.46 -9.40 0.43
N ILE A 34 4.82 -8.49 1.31
CA ILE A 34 5.82 -7.46 1.05
C ILE A 34 6.80 -7.48 2.21
N ALA A 35 8.09 -7.65 1.89
CA ALA A 35 9.16 -7.62 2.91
C ALA A 35 8.89 -8.55 4.11
N GLY A 36 8.34 -9.73 3.85
CA GLY A 36 8.06 -10.73 4.89
C GLY A 36 6.76 -10.52 5.64
N THR A 37 6.03 -9.45 5.40
CA THR A 37 4.73 -9.19 6.02
C THR A 37 3.60 -9.61 5.09
N ILE A 38 2.67 -10.41 5.59
CA ILE A 38 1.51 -10.88 4.84
C ILE A 38 0.35 -9.92 5.01
N PHE A 39 -0.25 -9.51 3.89
CA PHE A 39 -1.43 -8.66 3.85
C PHE A 39 -2.59 -9.45 3.26
N GLY A 40 -3.75 -9.28 3.85
CA GLY A 40 -4.99 -9.79 3.27
C GLY A 40 -5.82 -8.64 2.69
N CYS A 41 -6.50 -8.91 1.61
CA CYS A 41 -7.41 -7.93 1.01
C CYS A 41 -8.60 -8.63 0.35
N ALA A 42 -9.64 -7.86 0.12
CA ALA A 42 -10.86 -8.35 -0.51
C ALA A 42 -11.59 -7.19 -1.18
N ASP A 43 -12.30 -7.49 -2.25
CA ASP A 43 -13.27 -6.56 -2.82
C ASP A 43 -14.55 -6.67 -2.04
N SER A 44 -15.08 -5.54 -1.59
CA SER A 44 -16.38 -5.52 -0.92
C SER A 44 -17.51 -5.38 -1.95
N PRO A 45 -18.49 -6.28 -1.96
CA PRO A 45 -19.65 -6.13 -2.83
C PRO A 45 -20.65 -5.09 -2.32
N ILE A 46 -20.40 -4.53 -1.12
CA ILE A 46 -21.26 -3.53 -0.47
C ILE A 46 -20.58 -2.19 -0.52
N THR A 47 -21.33 -1.13 -0.85
CA THR A 47 -20.82 0.24 -0.78
C THR A 47 -20.80 0.70 0.67
N HIS A 48 -19.63 1.09 1.14
CA HIS A 48 -19.43 1.60 2.49
C HIS A 48 -19.37 3.13 2.51
N GLU A 49 -19.79 3.73 3.62
CA GLU A 49 -19.67 5.18 3.83
C GLU A 49 -18.26 5.61 4.17
N TRP A 50 -17.37 4.64 4.45
CA TRP A 50 -15.97 4.89 4.78
C TRP A 50 -15.03 4.31 3.71
N GLY A 51 -13.86 4.86 3.65
CA GLY A 51 -12.76 4.34 2.85
C GLY A 51 -11.46 4.44 3.65
N PHE A 52 -10.34 4.34 2.98
CA PHE A 52 -9.05 4.57 3.62
C PHE A 52 -8.89 6.05 4.00
N THR A 53 -8.29 6.28 5.15
CA THR A 53 -7.98 7.63 5.63
C THR A 53 -6.55 7.67 6.15
N PRO A 54 -5.91 8.86 6.20
CA PRO A 54 -4.56 8.99 6.78
C PRO A 54 -4.46 8.70 8.28
N ALA A 55 -5.59 8.39 8.94
CA ALA A 55 -5.57 7.99 10.34
C ALA A 55 -4.81 6.68 10.56
N ILE A 56 -4.69 5.84 9.53
CA ILE A 56 -3.89 4.62 9.53
C ILE A 56 -2.94 4.69 8.36
N SER A 57 -1.68 4.34 8.59
CA SER A 57 -0.66 4.27 7.55
C SER A 57 0.17 3.01 7.69
N ILE A 58 0.71 2.53 6.59
CA ILE A 58 1.70 1.47 6.60
C ILE A 58 3.06 2.12 6.75
N TRP A 59 3.81 1.71 7.76
CA TRP A 59 5.14 2.22 8.05
C TRP A 59 6.20 1.29 7.48
N ILE A 60 7.12 1.83 6.70
CA ILE A 60 8.24 1.07 6.15
C ILE A 60 9.55 1.71 6.59
N ASP A 61 10.41 0.92 7.24
CA ASP A 61 11.79 1.28 7.48
C ASP A 61 12.61 0.85 6.27
N CYS A 62 13.07 1.81 5.49
CA CYS A 62 13.83 1.55 4.28
C CYS A 62 15.31 1.35 4.61
N ARG A 63 15.94 0.38 3.97
CA ARG A 63 17.35 0.06 4.20
C ARG A 63 18.28 1.13 3.67
N THR A 64 17.90 1.78 2.59
CA THR A 64 18.72 2.82 1.95
C THR A 64 17.86 4.01 1.60
N VAL A 65 18.50 5.18 1.45
CA VAL A 65 17.82 6.38 0.98
C VAL A 65 17.33 6.20 -0.46
N THR A 66 18.07 5.45 -1.28
CA THR A 66 17.68 5.15 -2.66
C THR A 66 16.35 4.38 -2.71
N ASP A 67 16.19 3.36 -1.86
CA ASP A 67 14.93 2.60 -1.77
C ASP A 67 13.79 3.51 -1.30
N LEU A 68 14.04 4.34 -0.30
CA LEU A 68 13.06 5.27 0.23
C LEU A 68 12.56 6.22 -0.86
N GLU A 69 13.47 6.82 -1.61
CA GLU A 69 13.11 7.74 -2.69
C GLU A 69 12.34 7.02 -3.81
N HIS A 70 12.74 5.79 -4.14
CA HIS A 70 12.03 4.98 -5.12
C HIS A 70 10.58 4.73 -4.69
N TYR A 71 10.37 4.27 -3.47
CA TYR A 71 9.02 4.01 -2.96
C TYR A 71 8.20 5.29 -2.85
N PHE A 72 8.83 6.37 -2.39
CA PHE A 72 8.17 7.67 -2.27
C PHE A 72 7.61 8.15 -3.62
N HIS A 73 8.45 8.15 -4.64
CA HIS A 73 8.02 8.61 -5.97
C HIS A 73 7.03 7.66 -6.63
N ALA A 74 7.26 6.35 -6.54
CA ALA A 74 6.39 5.37 -7.15
C ALA A 74 5.00 5.32 -6.51
N LEU A 75 4.92 5.41 -5.18
CA LEU A 75 3.64 5.37 -4.46
C LEU A 75 2.86 6.68 -4.62
N SER A 76 3.54 7.83 -4.66
CA SER A 76 2.88 9.12 -4.80
C SER A 76 2.49 9.48 -6.23
N GLU A 77 3.00 8.74 -7.23
CA GLU A 77 2.58 8.94 -8.61
C GLU A 77 1.09 8.65 -8.75
N GLU A 78 0.34 9.62 -9.28
CA GLU A 78 -1.13 9.61 -9.34
C GLU A 78 -1.81 9.55 -7.97
N GLY A 79 -1.05 9.72 -6.91
CA GLY A 79 -1.52 9.84 -5.54
C GLY A 79 -1.31 11.24 -5.00
N GLU A 80 -0.87 11.33 -3.74
CA GLU A 80 -0.68 12.61 -3.07
C GLU A 80 0.50 12.55 -2.12
N VAL A 81 1.26 13.63 -2.03
CA VAL A 81 2.30 13.79 -1.01
C VAL A 81 1.68 14.48 0.20
N LEU A 82 1.69 13.81 1.36
CA LEU A 82 1.18 14.35 2.61
C LEU A 82 2.28 15.08 3.39
N MET A 83 3.48 14.48 3.43
CA MET A 83 4.68 15.12 3.98
C MET A 83 5.83 14.86 3.02
N PRO A 84 6.45 15.92 2.44
CA PRO A 84 7.56 15.75 1.51
C PRO A 84 8.79 15.14 2.19
N LEU A 85 9.70 14.58 1.38
CA LEU A 85 10.94 13.99 1.89
C LEU A 85 11.79 15.05 2.57
N ASP A 86 12.11 14.83 3.85
CA ASP A 86 12.93 15.75 4.64
C ASP A 86 13.41 15.05 5.93
N ASN A 87 14.26 15.74 6.65
CA ASN A 87 14.65 15.36 8.01
C ASN A 87 13.72 16.09 8.99
N TYR A 88 12.88 15.33 9.68
CA TYR A 88 11.92 15.89 10.64
C TYR A 88 12.40 15.78 12.10
N GLY A 89 13.67 15.42 12.31
CA GLY A 89 14.26 15.33 13.62
C GLY A 89 14.22 13.94 14.26
N PHE A 90 13.31 13.07 13.86
CA PHE A 90 13.23 11.69 14.36
C PHE A 90 13.88 10.68 13.44
N SER A 91 14.23 11.09 12.22
CA SER A 91 14.92 10.23 11.26
C SER A 91 15.76 11.07 10.30
N SER A 92 16.73 10.44 9.64
CA SER A 92 17.56 11.15 8.67
C SER A 92 16.77 11.52 7.43
N ARG A 93 15.78 10.69 7.05
CA ARG A 93 14.91 10.95 5.92
C ARG A 93 13.56 10.29 6.13
N PHE A 94 12.49 11.05 5.88
CA PHE A 94 11.13 10.59 6.08
C PHE A 94 10.21 11.23 5.06
N GLY A 95 9.20 10.49 4.62
CA GLY A 95 8.13 11.00 3.78
C GLY A 95 6.82 10.28 4.05
N TRP A 96 5.73 10.94 3.80
CA TRP A 96 4.40 10.38 3.98
C TRP A 96 3.58 10.63 2.72
N VAL A 97 3.06 9.57 2.12
CA VAL A 97 2.35 9.65 0.85
C VAL A 97 1.05 8.87 0.90
N LYS A 98 0.13 9.25 0.01
CA LYS A 98 -1.09 8.50 -0.27
C LYS A 98 -0.98 7.96 -1.69
N ASP A 99 -1.17 6.65 -1.85
CA ASP A 99 -1.13 6.03 -3.17
C ASP A 99 -2.44 6.24 -3.95
N PRO A 100 -2.50 5.81 -5.23
CA PRO A 100 -3.72 6.00 -6.04
C PRO A 100 -4.96 5.29 -5.51
N TYR A 101 -4.79 4.35 -4.60
CA TYR A 101 -5.89 3.60 -3.98
C TYR A 101 -6.31 4.17 -2.62
N ASN A 102 -5.75 5.32 -2.23
CA ASN A 102 -5.98 6.01 -0.95
C ASN A 102 -5.35 5.34 0.28
N VAL A 103 -4.51 4.36 0.09
CA VAL A 103 -3.69 3.79 1.17
C VAL A 103 -2.52 4.73 1.44
N THR A 104 -2.25 5.02 2.71
CA THR A 104 -1.15 5.91 3.06
C THR A 104 0.05 5.14 3.59
N TRP A 105 1.24 5.65 3.27
CA TRP A 105 2.52 5.02 3.55
C TRP A 105 3.46 6.04 4.19
N GLN A 106 4.04 5.66 5.32
CA GLN A 106 5.10 6.43 5.96
C GLN A 106 6.42 5.73 5.70
N LEU A 107 7.32 6.42 5.03
CA LEU A 107 8.58 5.87 4.58
C LEU A 107 9.71 6.49 5.38
N ASN A 108 10.46 5.67 6.07
CA ASN A 108 11.47 6.11 7.02
C ASN A 108 12.84 5.52 6.71
N HIS A 109 13.88 6.35 6.86
CA HIS A 109 15.27 5.90 6.91
C HIS A 109 15.90 6.52 8.15
N PRO A 110 16.23 5.68 9.15
CA PRO A 110 16.79 6.17 10.41
C PRO A 110 18.12 6.88 10.26
#